data_cc34d4ef4b6cbcc2c28d4f23e8e11c73
#
_entry.id   cc34d4ef4b6cbcc2c28d4f23e8e11c73
#
_cell.length_a   1.000
_cell.length_b   1.000
_cell.length_c   1.000
_cell.angle_alpha   90.00
_cell.angle_beta   90.00
_cell.angle_gamma   90.00
#
_symmetry.space_group_name_H-M   'P 1'
#
loop_
_entity.id
_entity.type
_entity.pdbx_description
1 polymer ?
#
loop_
_entity_poly.entity_id
_entity_poly.type
_entity_poly.pdbx_seq_one_letter_code
_entity_poly.pdbx_strand_id
1 'polypeptide(L)'
;MREEEIEKMRGVVRDCVSKHLYSSAIFFADKVAALTNDPADVYMQAQALFLARHFRRAFHLLNSSHIVLRDLRFRFLAAKCLEELKEWDQCLLMLGDAKVDDHGNVFDAKDCNPMSLDKDAEDREINITSAICFLRGRAYEALENRAQARQWYKAAIKADPFCYEALECLVDNHMLTCDEETSLLSSLQVGPEEGWLSSFYSCLIKKYDKESVVEAKFREVEKESCNSNCSSPSFIHTLKNNTDLLACKAEYYHQCGEYQKCFELTSVLLEKDPFHLKCTLVHLAAALELGNSNELYLMACNLVKDYPQK
;
A
#
# COMPACT_ATOMS: atom_id res chain seq x y z
N MET A 1 -33.96 18.65 13.16
CA MET A 1 -33.69 18.33 11.75
C MET A 1 -34.18 16.93 11.51
N ARG A 2 -34.74 16.64 10.35
CA ARG A 2 -35.26 15.29 10.03
C ARG A 2 -34.11 14.37 9.65
N GLU A 3 -34.25 13.07 9.86
CA GLU A 3 -33.21 12.08 9.52
C GLU A 3 -32.84 12.13 8.01
N GLU A 4 -33.82 12.35 7.15
CA GLU A 4 -33.59 12.55 5.71
C GLU A 4 -32.66 13.74 5.37
N GLU A 5 -32.72 14.81 6.16
CA GLU A 5 -31.85 15.99 5.99
C GLU A 5 -30.42 15.69 6.46
N ILE A 6 -30.28 14.89 7.53
CA ILE A 6 -29.00 14.41 8.03
C ILE A 6 -28.33 13.50 7.01
N GLU A 7 -29.08 12.51 6.47
CA GLU A 7 -28.53 11.61 5.45
C GLU A 7 -28.12 12.35 4.18
N LYS A 8 -28.90 13.34 3.79
CA LYS A 8 -28.53 14.22 2.66
C LYS A 8 -27.20 14.95 2.93
N MET A 9 -26.97 15.42 4.17
CA MET A 9 -25.70 16.06 4.54
C MET A 9 -24.56 15.07 4.59
N ARG A 10 -24.76 13.83 5.08
CA ARG A 10 -23.76 12.75 4.98
C ARG A 10 -23.34 12.51 3.53
N GLY A 11 -24.34 12.47 2.61
CA GLY A 11 -24.08 12.38 1.17
C GLY A 11 -23.24 13.55 0.64
N VAL A 12 -23.52 14.78 1.08
CA VAL A 12 -22.72 15.96 0.72
C VAL A 12 -21.28 15.83 1.21
N VAL A 13 -21.05 15.32 2.43
CA VAL A 13 -19.70 15.12 2.96
C VAL A 13 -18.93 14.11 2.10
N ARG A 14 -19.53 12.95 1.80
CA ARG A 14 -18.91 11.93 0.93
C ARG A 14 -18.57 12.50 -0.46
N ASP A 15 -19.49 13.27 -1.05
CA ASP A 15 -19.29 13.93 -2.34
C ASP A 15 -18.16 14.99 -2.29
N CYS A 16 -18.11 15.80 -1.23
CA CYS A 16 -17.02 16.76 -1.02
C CYS A 16 -15.65 16.09 -0.88
N VAL A 17 -15.59 14.97 -0.15
CA VAL A 17 -14.35 14.18 -0.01
C VAL A 17 -13.91 13.64 -1.37
N SER A 18 -14.82 13.05 -2.15
CA SER A 18 -14.52 12.49 -3.47
C SER A 18 -14.03 13.53 -4.48
N LYS A 19 -14.45 14.78 -4.31
CA LYS A 19 -14.05 15.94 -5.13
C LYS A 19 -12.90 16.77 -4.52
N HIS A 20 -12.29 16.28 -3.47
CA HIS A 20 -11.20 16.98 -2.76
C HIS A 20 -11.55 18.37 -2.20
N LEU A 21 -12.86 18.62 -1.93
CA LEU A 21 -13.36 19.83 -1.33
C LEU A 21 -13.32 19.73 0.21
N TYR A 22 -12.14 19.54 0.78
CA TYR A 22 -11.97 19.17 2.19
C TYR A 22 -12.52 20.22 3.17
N SER A 23 -12.40 21.52 2.89
CA SER A 23 -12.96 22.56 3.76
C SER A 23 -14.49 22.45 3.87
N SER A 24 -15.18 22.19 2.77
CA SER A 24 -16.62 21.94 2.75
C SER A 24 -16.96 20.64 3.46
N ALA A 25 -16.19 19.57 3.21
CA ALA A 25 -16.36 18.29 3.91
C ALA A 25 -16.27 18.46 5.43
N ILE A 26 -15.26 19.15 5.95
CA ILE A 26 -15.09 19.44 7.38
C ILE A 26 -16.27 20.25 7.92
N PHE A 27 -16.70 21.28 7.16
CA PHE A 27 -17.81 22.14 7.60
C PHE A 27 -19.11 21.34 7.79
N PHE A 28 -19.49 20.51 6.83
CA PHE A 28 -20.72 19.73 6.91
C PHE A 28 -20.59 18.56 7.88
N ALA A 29 -19.46 17.84 7.92
CA ALA A 29 -19.22 16.73 8.83
C ALA A 29 -19.28 17.16 10.30
N ASP A 30 -18.75 18.33 10.64
CA ASP A 30 -18.85 18.92 11.97
C ASP A 30 -20.32 19.14 12.40
N LYS A 31 -21.18 19.61 11.49
CA LYS A 31 -22.62 19.81 11.79
C LYS A 31 -23.34 18.48 11.97
N VAL A 32 -23.05 17.51 11.11
CA VAL A 32 -23.64 16.17 11.21
C VAL A 32 -23.25 15.52 12.53
N ALA A 33 -21.96 15.46 12.85
CA ALA A 33 -21.48 14.89 14.10
C ALA A 33 -22.06 15.57 15.35
N ALA A 34 -22.17 16.91 15.34
CA ALA A 34 -22.77 17.67 16.43
C ALA A 34 -24.27 17.40 16.62
N LEU A 35 -25.01 17.12 15.52
CA LEU A 35 -26.44 16.87 15.56
C LEU A 35 -26.80 15.44 15.96
N THR A 36 -26.00 14.47 15.54
CA THR A 36 -26.28 13.05 15.74
C THR A 36 -25.60 12.49 16.97
N ASN A 37 -24.40 12.99 17.27
CA ASN A 37 -23.48 12.40 18.25
C ASN A 37 -23.22 10.90 17.98
N ASP A 38 -23.38 10.48 16.70
CA ASP A 38 -23.13 9.10 16.27
C ASP A 38 -21.63 8.88 16.07
N PRO A 39 -21.05 7.78 16.59
CA PRO A 39 -19.66 7.43 16.34
C PRO A 39 -19.27 7.42 14.86
N ALA A 40 -20.13 6.95 13.96
CA ALA A 40 -19.87 6.94 12.52
C ALA A 40 -19.69 8.34 11.95
N ASP A 41 -20.50 9.29 12.39
CA ASP A 41 -20.40 10.70 11.96
C ASP A 41 -19.16 11.39 12.53
N VAL A 42 -18.80 11.08 13.78
CA VAL A 42 -17.51 11.53 14.37
C VAL A 42 -16.31 10.97 13.61
N TYR A 43 -16.38 9.71 13.21
CA TYR A 43 -15.35 9.09 12.38
C TYR A 43 -15.23 9.78 11.00
N MET A 44 -16.35 10.01 10.34
CA MET A 44 -16.41 10.74 9.06
C MET A 44 -15.82 12.15 9.18
N GLN A 45 -16.10 12.87 10.27
CA GLN A 45 -15.50 14.17 10.56
C GLN A 45 -13.97 14.06 10.74
N ALA A 46 -13.52 13.06 11.49
CA ALA A 46 -12.08 12.80 11.68
C ALA A 46 -11.36 12.46 10.38
N GLN A 47 -11.99 11.66 9.49
CA GLN A 47 -11.47 11.37 8.16
C GLN A 47 -11.35 12.63 7.30
N ALA A 48 -12.36 13.50 7.30
CA ALA A 48 -12.31 14.76 6.56
C ALA A 48 -11.18 15.66 7.06
N LEU A 49 -10.95 15.73 8.39
CA LEU A 49 -9.84 16.45 8.99
C LEU A 49 -8.47 15.84 8.60
N PHE A 50 -8.37 14.52 8.60
CA PHE A 50 -7.16 13.81 8.22
C PHE A 50 -6.79 14.08 6.76
N LEU A 51 -7.74 13.96 5.84
CA LEU A 51 -7.54 14.22 4.41
C LEU A 51 -7.16 15.68 4.13
N ALA A 52 -7.68 16.62 4.93
CA ALA A 52 -7.29 18.03 4.90
C ALA A 52 -5.93 18.32 5.58
N ARG A 53 -5.21 17.29 6.02
CA ARG A 53 -3.93 17.37 6.75
C ARG A 53 -4.01 18.10 8.11
N HIS A 54 -5.19 18.16 8.70
CA HIS A 54 -5.40 18.70 10.06
C HIS A 54 -5.17 17.62 11.12
N PHE A 55 -4.03 16.93 11.10
CA PHE A 55 -3.73 15.73 11.88
C PHE A 55 -3.93 15.92 13.40
N ARG A 56 -3.45 17.03 13.98
CA ARG A 56 -3.63 17.31 15.42
C ARG A 56 -5.09 17.47 15.80
N ARG A 57 -5.92 18.10 14.94
CA ARG A 57 -7.35 18.24 15.18
C ARG A 57 -8.08 16.90 15.07
N ALA A 58 -7.76 16.11 14.05
CA ALA A 58 -8.31 14.77 13.88
C ALA A 58 -7.97 13.88 15.08
N PHE A 59 -6.70 13.84 15.50
CA PHE A 59 -6.24 13.09 16.66
C PHE A 59 -6.98 13.52 17.94
N HIS A 60 -7.08 14.81 18.21
CA HIS A 60 -7.77 15.31 19.39
C HIS A 60 -9.25 14.92 19.41
N LEU A 61 -9.94 15.04 18.29
CA LEU A 61 -11.34 14.63 18.14
C LEU A 61 -11.52 13.14 18.44
N LEU A 62 -10.68 12.28 17.86
CA LEU A 62 -10.74 10.84 18.08
C LEU A 62 -10.43 10.46 19.52
N ASN A 63 -9.40 11.07 20.12
CA ASN A 63 -8.96 10.76 21.48
C ASN A 63 -9.99 11.23 22.52
N SER A 64 -10.65 12.36 22.30
CA SER A 64 -11.68 12.89 23.21
C SER A 64 -12.98 12.08 23.18
N SER A 65 -13.25 11.34 22.12
CA SER A 65 -14.48 10.56 21.98
C SER A 65 -14.54 9.30 22.85
N HIS A 66 -13.44 8.91 23.51
CA HIS A 66 -13.26 7.64 24.24
C HIS A 66 -13.58 6.36 23.46
N ILE A 67 -13.97 6.45 22.18
CA ILE A 67 -14.27 5.32 21.30
C ILE A 67 -12.99 4.67 20.81
N VAL A 68 -11.90 5.43 20.75
CA VAL A 68 -10.54 4.96 20.38
C VAL A 68 -10.14 3.67 21.10
N LEU A 69 -10.57 3.47 22.35
CA LEU A 69 -10.25 2.25 23.11
C LEU A 69 -11.14 1.07 22.77
N ARG A 70 -12.25 1.28 22.08
CA ARG A 70 -13.27 0.25 21.80
C ARG A 70 -13.34 -0.15 20.34
N ASP A 71 -13.01 0.75 19.42
CA ASP A 71 -13.07 0.51 17.98
C ASP A 71 -11.68 0.62 17.34
N LEU A 72 -11.27 -0.44 16.64
CA LEU A 72 -9.96 -0.52 15.99
C LEU A 72 -9.79 0.51 14.87
N ARG A 73 -10.87 0.92 14.19
CA ARG A 73 -10.82 1.93 13.12
C ARG A 73 -10.49 3.31 13.68
N PHE A 74 -11.10 3.70 14.80
CA PHE A 74 -10.77 4.94 15.49
C PHE A 74 -9.31 4.94 15.97
N ARG A 75 -8.89 3.81 16.56
CA ARG A 75 -7.51 3.61 17.00
C ARG A 75 -6.51 3.71 15.86
N PHE A 76 -6.80 3.05 14.76
CA PHE A 76 -5.98 3.09 13.54
C PHE A 76 -5.88 4.52 12.99
N LEU A 77 -6.99 5.24 12.82
CA LEU A 77 -6.99 6.60 12.29
C LEU A 77 -6.24 7.57 13.23
N ALA A 78 -6.39 7.42 14.55
CA ALA A 78 -5.64 8.19 15.54
C ALA A 78 -4.13 7.92 15.42
N ALA A 79 -3.73 6.66 15.29
CA ALA A 79 -2.34 6.26 15.08
C ALA A 79 -1.79 6.77 13.74
N LYS A 80 -2.60 6.78 12.67
CA LYS A 80 -2.23 7.38 11.38
C LYS A 80 -1.99 8.89 11.50
N CYS A 81 -2.76 9.60 12.31
CA CYS A 81 -2.49 11.01 12.59
C CYS A 81 -1.11 11.20 13.26
N LEU A 82 -0.75 10.32 14.19
CA LEU A 82 0.55 10.37 14.88
C LEU A 82 1.72 9.99 13.95
N GLU A 83 1.51 9.05 13.02
CA GLU A 83 2.47 8.75 11.94
C GLU A 83 2.79 10.00 11.11
N GLU A 84 1.76 10.72 10.67
CA GLU A 84 1.95 11.94 9.88
C GLU A 84 2.65 13.07 10.68
N LEU A 85 2.43 13.10 12.00
CA LEU A 85 3.11 14.02 12.91
C LEU A 85 4.53 13.55 13.28
N LYS A 86 4.95 12.35 12.85
CA LYS A 86 6.23 11.70 13.20
C LYS A 86 6.40 11.40 14.70
N GLU A 87 5.28 11.27 15.40
CA GLU A 87 5.24 10.94 16.83
C GLU A 87 5.16 9.41 17.02
N TRP A 88 6.24 8.71 16.66
CA TRP A 88 6.27 7.24 16.50
C TRP A 88 6.03 6.47 17.80
N ASP A 89 6.60 6.93 18.92
CA ASP A 89 6.39 6.28 20.23
C ASP A 89 4.92 6.37 20.66
N GLN A 90 4.29 7.51 20.44
CA GLN A 90 2.87 7.69 20.71
C GLN A 90 2.00 6.88 19.76
N CYS A 91 2.43 6.73 18.50
CA CYS A 91 1.76 5.87 17.52
C CYS A 91 1.72 4.41 18.01
N LEU A 92 2.86 3.86 18.45
CA LEU A 92 2.91 2.51 19.02
C LEU A 92 2.06 2.38 20.27
N LEU A 93 2.12 3.35 21.16
CA LEU A 93 1.29 3.38 22.38
C LEU A 93 -0.20 3.40 22.04
N MET A 94 -0.62 4.19 21.05
CA MET A 94 -2.00 4.27 20.59
C MET A 94 -2.47 2.93 20.01
N LEU A 95 -1.64 2.24 19.25
CA LEU A 95 -1.96 0.91 18.70
C LEU A 95 -2.11 -0.15 19.80
N GLY A 96 -1.52 0.08 20.98
CA GLY A 96 -1.58 -0.82 22.14
C GLY A 96 -0.52 -1.89 22.14
N ASP A 97 -0.48 -2.72 23.17
CA ASP A 97 0.48 -3.80 23.32
C ASP A 97 0.05 -5.03 22.52
N ALA A 98 0.93 -5.48 21.63
CA ALA A 98 0.83 -6.75 20.94
C ALA A 98 2.23 -7.29 20.67
N LYS A 99 2.37 -8.59 20.59
CA LYS A 99 3.63 -9.27 20.30
C LYS A 99 3.51 -10.02 18.98
N VAL A 100 4.63 -10.15 18.30
CA VAL A 100 4.73 -10.87 17.03
C VAL A 100 5.93 -11.80 17.09
N ASP A 101 5.81 -13.01 16.54
CA ASP A 101 6.92 -13.96 16.42
C ASP A 101 7.70 -13.75 15.10
N ASP A 102 8.80 -14.51 14.94
CA ASP A 102 9.64 -14.47 13.73
C ASP A 102 8.89 -14.92 12.46
N HIS A 103 7.80 -15.64 12.63
CA HIS A 103 6.95 -16.09 11.54
C HIS A 103 5.83 -15.11 11.18
N GLY A 104 5.69 -14.00 11.93
CA GLY A 104 4.62 -13.01 11.70
C GLY A 104 3.27 -13.40 12.31
N ASN A 105 3.23 -14.30 13.29
CA ASN A 105 2.00 -14.58 14.03
C ASN A 105 1.85 -13.58 15.19
N VAL A 106 0.68 -12.99 15.32
CA VAL A 106 0.38 -11.97 16.34
C VAL A 106 -0.23 -12.62 17.57
N PHE A 107 0.30 -12.29 18.74
CA PHE A 107 -0.17 -12.77 20.06
C PHE A 107 -0.62 -11.57 20.91
N ASP A 108 -1.58 -11.82 21.82
CA ASP A 108 -2.06 -10.82 22.78
C ASP A 108 -2.73 -9.57 22.20
N ALA A 109 -3.18 -9.63 20.95
CA ALA A 109 -4.13 -8.63 20.48
C ALA A 109 -5.45 -8.87 21.24
N LYS A 110 -5.77 -8.03 22.22
CA LYS A 110 -7.11 -8.02 22.81
C LYS A 110 -8.07 -7.62 21.72
N ASP A 111 -8.86 -8.59 21.26
CA ASP A 111 -9.87 -8.40 20.23
C ASP A 111 -10.87 -7.33 20.67
N CYS A 112 -10.73 -6.13 20.12
CA CYS A 112 -11.81 -5.17 20.10
C CYS A 112 -12.67 -5.52 18.88
N ASN A 113 -13.89 -5.97 19.09
CA ASN A 113 -14.83 -6.20 17.99
C ASN A 113 -15.06 -4.89 17.23
N PRO A 114 -14.85 -4.86 15.92
CA PRO A 114 -15.16 -3.66 15.14
C PRO A 114 -16.67 -3.42 15.20
N MET A 115 -17.07 -2.19 15.55
CA MET A 115 -18.45 -1.76 15.34
C MET A 115 -18.74 -1.70 13.85
N SER A 116 -19.86 -2.25 13.40
CA SER A 116 -20.30 -2.10 12.02
C SER A 116 -20.67 -0.63 11.77
N LEU A 117 -19.79 0.13 11.10
CA LEU A 117 -20.04 1.51 10.69
C LEU A 117 -20.69 1.59 9.31
N ASP A 118 -20.49 0.57 8.48
CA ASP A 118 -21.13 0.47 7.16
C ASP A 118 -22.06 -0.72 7.12
N LYS A 119 -23.34 -0.46 6.89
CA LYS A 119 -24.36 -1.50 6.71
C LYS A 119 -24.45 -2.03 5.28
N ASP A 120 -23.75 -1.37 4.35
CA ASP A 120 -23.91 -1.57 2.91
C ASP A 120 -22.63 -2.07 2.21
N ALA A 121 -21.57 -2.44 2.94
CA ALA A 121 -20.34 -2.97 2.35
C ALA A 121 -20.53 -4.46 2.00
N GLU A 122 -21.02 -4.73 0.79
CA GLU A 122 -20.96 -6.06 0.15
C GLU A 122 -19.58 -6.31 -0.50
N ASP A 123 -18.73 -5.27 -0.60
CA ASP A 123 -17.41 -5.34 -1.21
C ASP A 123 -16.34 -5.78 -0.22
N ARG A 124 -15.31 -6.45 -0.73
CA ARG A 124 -14.15 -6.87 0.04
C ARG A 124 -13.44 -5.67 0.65
N GLU A 125 -13.41 -5.59 1.96
CA GLU A 125 -12.62 -4.61 2.71
C GLU A 125 -11.23 -5.14 3.04
N ILE A 126 -10.23 -4.26 3.03
CA ILE A 126 -8.89 -4.56 3.56
C ILE A 126 -9.00 -4.80 5.07
N ASN A 127 -8.37 -5.87 5.54
CA ASN A 127 -8.40 -6.24 6.94
C ASN A 127 -7.72 -5.15 7.80
N ILE A 128 -8.50 -4.56 8.72
CA ILE A 128 -7.99 -3.51 9.63
C ILE A 128 -6.80 -4.00 10.47
N THR A 129 -6.77 -5.28 10.84
CA THR A 129 -5.66 -5.87 11.57
C THR A 129 -4.37 -5.84 10.74
N SER A 130 -4.48 -6.12 9.44
CA SER A 130 -3.36 -6.00 8.50
C SER A 130 -2.83 -4.56 8.45
N ALA A 131 -3.72 -3.58 8.31
CA ALA A 131 -3.36 -2.16 8.31
C ALA A 131 -2.67 -1.72 9.61
N ILE A 132 -3.15 -2.21 10.77
CA ILE A 132 -2.54 -1.97 12.07
C ILE A 132 -1.14 -2.59 12.17
N CYS A 133 -0.97 -3.84 11.72
CA CYS A 133 0.33 -4.50 11.68
C CYS A 133 1.31 -3.76 10.77
N PHE A 134 0.86 -3.31 9.61
CA PHE A 134 1.67 -2.50 8.71
C PHE A 134 2.12 -1.18 9.37
N LEU A 135 1.21 -0.47 10.02
CA LEU A 135 1.53 0.79 10.71
C LEU A 135 2.53 0.57 11.86
N ARG A 136 2.44 -0.55 12.59
CA ARG A 136 3.46 -0.93 13.59
C ARG A 136 4.82 -1.15 12.94
N GLY A 137 4.85 -1.85 11.82
CA GLY A 137 6.08 -2.05 11.05
C GLY A 137 6.73 -0.73 10.67
N ARG A 138 5.94 0.21 10.14
CA ARG A 138 6.38 1.58 9.81
C ARG A 138 6.93 2.34 11.01
N ALA A 139 6.27 2.23 12.16
CA ALA A 139 6.72 2.91 13.37
C ALA A 139 8.04 2.33 13.88
N TYR A 140 8.19 1.01 13.91
CA TYR A 140 9.45 0.36 14.30
C TYR A 140 10.58 0.64 13.31
N GLU A 141 10.30 0.71 12.01
CA GLU A 141 11.28 1.09 11.00
C GLU A 141 11.79 2.52 11.21
N ALA A 142 10.88 3.46 11.46
CA ALA A 142 11.22 4.85 11.76
C ALA A 142 12.01 5.02 13.08
N LEU A 143 11.82 4.12 14.04
CA LEU A 143 12.60 4.02 15.29
C LEU A 143 13.88 3.16 15.13
N GLU A 144 14.29 2.86 13.88
CA GLU A 144 15.47 2.09 13.52
C GLU A 144 15.48 0.63 14.06
N ASN A 145 14.34 0.12 14.51
CA ASN A 145 14.20 -1.27 14.97
C ASN A 145 13.78 -2.18 13.81
N ARG A 146 14.72 -2.41 12.89
CA ARG A 146 14.52 -3.19 11.67
C ARG A 146 14.04 -4.63 11.93
N ALA A 147 14.46 -5.25 13.01
CA ALA A 147 14.06 -6.62 13.36
C ALA A 147 12.56 -6.70 13.68
N GLN A 148 12.05 -5.78 14.50
CA GLN A 148 10.62 -5.69 14.81
C GLN A 148 9.82 -5.24 13.59
N ALA A 149 10.29 -4.27 12.81
CA ALA A 149 9.65 -3.84 11.59
C ALA A 149 9.41 -5.02 10.64
N ARG A 150 10.43 -5.85 10.40
CA ARG A 150 10.34 -7.06 9.57
C ARG A 150 9.22 -8.01 10.03
N GLN A 151 9.16 -8.29 11.33
CA GLN A 151 8.16 -9.20 11.90
C GLN A 151 6.73 -8.64 11.70
N TRP A 152 6.54 -7.35 11.94
CA TRP A 152 5.24 -6.70 11.77
C TRP A 152 4.79 -6.60 10.31
N TYR A 153 5.72 -6.39 9.37
CA TYR A 153 5.39 -6.44 7.93
C TYR A 153 5.01 -7.87 7.49
N LYS A 154 5.71 -8.92 7.99
CA LYS A 154 5.30 -10.32 7.78
C LYS A 154 3.90 -10.56 8.33
N ALA A 155 3.58 -10.04 9.51
CA ALA A 155 2.25 -10.17 10.11
C ALA A 155 1.18 -9.46 9.28
N ALA A 156 1.47 -8.28 8.74
CA ALA A 156 0.53 -7.52 7.93
C ALA A 156 0.12 -8.28 6.67
N ILE A 157 1.09 -8.76 5.89
CA ILE A 157 0.80 -9.47 4.63
C ILE A 157 0.16 -10.85 4.87
N LYS A 158 0.44 -11.50 5.99
CA LYS A 158 -0.25 -12.76 6.38
C LYS A 158 -1.68 -12.53 6.82
N ALA A 159 -1.96 -11.41 7.49
CA ALA A 159 -3.31 -11.06 7.90
C ALA A 159 -4.19 -10.70 6.69
N ASP A 160 -3.61 -10.07 5.68
CA ASP A 160 -4.27 -9.80 4.40
C ASP A 160 -3.24 -9.72 3.26
N PRO A 161 -3.28 -10.65 2.29
CA PRO A 161 -2.39 -10.63 1.13
C PRO A 161 -2.49 -9.39 0.24
N PHE A 162 -3.57 -8.61 0.36
CA PHE A 162 -3.73 -7.34 -0.39
C PHE A 162 -3.01 -6.15 0.26
N CYS A 163 -2.34 -6.33 1.38
CA CYS A 163 -1.47 -5.33 1.96
C CYS A 163 -0.13 -5.29 1.18
N TYR A 164 -0.18 -4.79 -0.05
CA TYR A 164 0.98 -4.73 -0.95
C TYR A 164 2.14 -3.93 -0.37
N GLU A 165 1.85 -2.85 0.35
CA GLU A 165 2.85 -1.98 0.97
C GLU A 165 3.74 -2.76 1.96
N ALA A 166 3.19 -3.76 2.65
CA ALA A 166 3.98 -4.60 3.56
C ALA A 166 4.98 -5.49 2.80
N LEU A 167 4.58 -6.06 1.66
CA LEU A 167 5.48 -6.82 0.79
C LEU A 167 6.54 -5.91 0.20
N GLU A 168 6.14 -4.75 -0.30
CA GLU A 168 7.06 -3.75 -0.87
C GLU A 168 8.14 -3.36 0.14
N CYS A 169 7.77 -3.04 1.39
CA CYS A 169 8.74 -2.73 2.44
C CYS A 169 9.69 -3.89 2.72
N LEU A 170 9.21 -5.13 2.73
CA LEU A 170 10.04 -6.32 2.97
C LEU A 170 11.05 -6.56 1.84
N VAL A 171 10.63 -6.40 0.60
CA VAL A 171 11.45 -6.66 -0.60
C VAL A 171 12.41 -5.50 -0.87
N ASP A 172 11.92 -4.28 -0.96
CA ASP A 172 12.71 -3.09 -1.32
C ASP A 172 13.79 -2.78 -0.27
N ASN A 173 13.47 -2.98 1.01
CA ASN A 173 14.44 -2.79 2.09
C ASN A 173 15.31 -4.04 2.34
N HIS A 174 15.21 -5.07 1.51
CA HIS A 174 15.98 -6.32 1.65
C HIS A 174 15.91 -6.90 3.07
N MET A 175 14.71 -7.00 3.63
CA MET A 175 14.50 -7.47 4.99
C MET A 175 14.44 -9.00 5.11
N LEU A 176 14.31 -9.71 3.99
CA LEU A 176 14.15 -11.17 3.91
C LEU A 176 15.30 -11.80 3.14
N THR A 177 15.61 -13.05 3.46
CA THR A 177 16.42 -13.93 2.62
C THR A 177 15.54 -14.52 1.51
N CYS A 178 16.14 -15.10 0.46
CA CYS A 178 15.42 -15.76 -0.63
C CYS A 178 14.50 -16.88 -0.13
N ASP A 179 14.98 -17.69 0.82
CA ASP A 179 14.18 -18.79 1.39
C ASP A 179 13.00 -18.27 2.22
N GLU A 180 13.20 -17.16 2.94
CA GLU A 180 12.13 -16.51 3.70
C GLU A 180 11.09 -15.87 2.79
N GLU A 181 11.50 -15.24 1.68
CA GLU A 181 10.57 -14.69 0.67
C GLU A 181 9.69 -15.80 0.09
N THR A 182 10.31 -16.90 -0.34
CA THR A 182 9.59 -18.05 -0.90
C THR A 182 8.66 -18.71 0.13
N SER A 183 9.13 -18.88 1.36
CA SER A 183 8.32 -19.42 2.46
C SER A 183 7.15 -18.50 2.81
N LEU A 184 7.36 -17.20 2.83
CA LEU A 184 6.31 -16.23 3.09
C LEU A 184 5.22 -16.32 2.03
N LEU A 185 5.58 -16.27 0.74
CA LEU A 185 4.60 -16.36 -0.35
C LEU A 185 3.80 -17.67 -0.33
N SER A 186 4.47 -18.80 -0.06
CA SER A 186 3.79 -20.09 0.05
C SER A 186 2.83 -20.20 1.26
N SER A 187 3.03 -19.35 2.26
CA SER A 187 2.17 -19.29 3.47
C SER A 187 0.97 -18.36 3.31
N LEU A 188 0.91 -17.55 2.24
CA LEU A 188 -0.21 -16.63 2.03
C LEU A 188 -1.48 -17.40 1.66
N GLN A 189 -2.58 -17.07 2.32
CA GLN A 189 -3.89 -17.61 2.01
C GLN A 189 -4.58 -16.71 0.99
N VAL A 190 -4.41 -17.05 -0.27
CA VAL A 190 -5.01 -16.32 -1.41
C VAL A 190 -6.24 -17.11 -1.87
N GLY A 191 -7.34 -16.40 -2.12
CA GLY A 191 -8.58 -17.03 -2.61
C GLY A 191 -8.40 -17.62 -4.02
N PRO A 192 -9.27 -18.56 -4.44
CA PRO A 192 -9.16 -19.23 -5.72
C PRO A 192 -9.29 -18.29 -6.93
N GLU A 193 -9.99 -17.17 -6.77
CA GLU A 193 -10.13 -16.14 -7.82
C GLU A 193 -8.96 -15.13 -7.84
N GLU A 194 -8.11 -15.18 -6.83
CA GLU A 194 -7.02 -14.23 -6.58
C GLU A 194 -5.64 -14.83 -6.89
N GLY A 195 -5.59 -15.98 -7.57
CA GLY A 195 -4.34 -16.69 -7.92
C GLY A 195 -3.34 -15.79 -8.66
N TRP A 196 -3.83 -14.87 -9.47
CA TRP A 196 -3.02 -13.87 -10.18
C TRP A 196 -2.12 -13.05 -9.23
N LEU A 197 -2.58 -12.77 -8.00
CA LEU A 197 -1.83 -12.00 -7.01
C LEU A 197 -0.60 -12.77 -6.53
N SER A 198 -0.76 -14.06 -6.24
CA SER A 198 0.36 -14.93 -5.85
C SER A 198 1.40 -15.03 -6.97
N SER A 199 0.95 -15.24 -8.22
CA SER A 199 1.83 -15.29 -9.39
C SER A 199 2.55 -13.96 -9.60
N PHE A 200 1.84 -12.84 -9.44
CA PHE A 200 2.44 -11.51 -9.54
C PHE A 200 3.49 -11.28 -8.44
N TYR A 201 3.17 -11.60 -7.18
CA TYR A 201 4.12 -11.49 -6.07
C TYR A 201 5.37 -12.35 -6.28
N SER A 202 5.24 -13.52 -6.91
CA SER A 202 6.39 -14.35 -7.27
C SER A 202 7.35 -13.65 -8.26
N CYS A 203 6.84 -12.66 -9.01
CA CYS A 203 7.66 -11.84 -9.90
C CYS A 203 8.37 -10.69 -9.19
N LEU A 204 7.88 -10.24 -8.03
CA LEU A 204 8.47 -9.13 -7.24
C LEU A 204 9.65 -9.59 -6.38
N ILE A 205 9.64 -10.82 -5.87
CA ILE A 205 10.70 -11.34 -5.01
C ILE A 205 12.01 -11.61 -5.77
N LYS A 206 13.09 -11.75 -5.02
CA LYS A 206 14.43 -12.02 -5.57
C LYS A 206 14.45 -13.31 -6.40
N LYS A 207 15.12 -13.26 -7.55
CA LYS A 207 15.15 -14.35 -8.53
C LYS A 207 16.59 -14.85 -8.70
N TYR A 208 16.89 -15.96 -8.03
CA TYR A 208 18.17 -16.67 -8.19
C TYR A 208 18.05 -17.93 -9.03
N ASP A 209 16.87 -18.17 -9.59
CA ASP A 209 16.59 -19.32 -10.46
C ASP A 209 17.22 -19.16 -11.84
N LYS A 210 17.24 -20.27 -12.60
CA LYS A 210 17.67 -20.25 -14.00
C LYS A 210 16.76 -19.33 -14.81
N GLU A 211 17.33 -18.63 -15.79
CA GLU A 211 16.62 -17.69 -16.67
C GLU A 211 15.31 -18.25 -17.24
N SER A 212 15.34 -19.51 -17.70
CA SER A 212 14.15 -20.18 -18.24
C SER A 212 12.99 -20.30 -17.24
N VAL A 213 13.29 -20.46 -15.95
CA VAL A 213 12.29 -20.57 -14.87
C VAL A 213 11.71 -19.19 -14.58
N VAL A 214 12.55 -18.17 -14.48
CA VAL A 214 12.12 -16.79 -14.22
C VAL A 214 11.27 -16.25 -15.38
N GLU A 215 11.69 -16.48 -16.62
CA GLU A 215 10.89 -16.09 -17.78
C GLU A 215 9.57 -16.84 -17.87
N ALA A 216 9.51 -18.11 -17.41
CA ALA A 216 8.26 -18.84 -17.33
C ALA A 216 7.29 -18.20 -16.33
N LYS A 217 7.76 -17.75 -15.16
CA LYS A 217 6.95 -17.01 -14.17
C LYS A 217 6.36 -15.72 -14.76
N PHE A 218 7.16 -14.93 -15.48
CA PHE A 218 6.66 -13.73 -16.14
C PHE A 218 5.59 -14.05 -17.20
N ARG A 219 5.80 -15.09 -18.00
CA ARG A 219 4.83 -15.54 -19.02
C ARG A 219 3.53 -16.07 -18.40
N GLU A 220 3.58 -16.67 -17.21
CA GLU A 220 2.41 -17.14 -16.49
C GLU A 220 1.51 -15.96 -16.07
N VAL A 221 2.08 -14.94 -15.46
CA VAL A 221 1.35 -13.70 -15.09
C VAL A 221 0.75 -13.01 -16.32
N GLU A 222 1.46 -13.02 -17.44
CA GLU A 222 0.95 -12.47 -18.70
C GLU A 222 -0.24 -13.27 -19.27
N LYS A 223 -0.31 -14.58 -19.00
CA LYS A 223 -1.34 -15.49 -19.51
C LYS A 223 -2.55 -15.61 -18.59
N GLU A 224 -2.38 -15.54 -17.27
CA GLU A 224 -3.47 -15.71 -16.30
C GLU A 224 -4.59 -14.68 -16.50
N SER A 225 -4.25 -13.49 -16.98
CA SER A 225 -5.24 -12.48 -17.38
C SER A 225 -6.14 -12.89 -18.55
N CYS A 226 -5.81 -13.98 -19.26
CA CYS A 226 -6.57 -14.46 -20.41
C CYS A 226 -7.60 -15.55 -20.08
N ASN A 227 -7.63 -16.08 -18.85
CA ASN A 227 -8.45 -17.24 -18.47
C ASN A 227 -9.85 -16.92 -17.95
N SER A 228 -10.29 -15.65 -17.97
CA SER A 228 -11.69 -15.34 -17.72
C SER A 228 -12.55 -15.82 -18.88
N ASN A 229 -13.46 -16.76 -18.59
CA ASN A 229 -14.43 -17.38 -19.52
C ASN A 229 -15.46 -16.35 -20.09
N CYS A 230 -15.01 -15.26 -20.66
CA CYS A 230 -15.85 -14.34 -21.39
C CYS A 230 -15.82 -14.67 -22.88
N SER A 231 -16.95 -15.17 -23.36
CA SER A 231 -17.25 -15.57 -24.76
C SER A 231 -17.38 -14.40 -25.75
N SER A 232 -16.75 -13.26 -25.52
CA SER A 232 -16.70 -12.15 -26.46
C SER A 232 -15.25 -11.82 -26.87
N PRO A 233 -14.94 -11.75 -28.17
CA PRO A 233 -13.56 -11.67 -28.68
C PRO A 233 -12.93 -10.27 -28.67
N SER A 234 -13.47 -9.29 -27.94
CA SER A 234 -13.12 -7.89 -28.19
C SER A 234 -12.10 -7.24 -27.26
N PHE A 235 -11.77 -7.83 -26.10
CA PHE A 235 -10.71 -7.25 -25.22
C PHE A 235 -9.99 -8.33 -24.43
N ILE A 236 -8.83 -8.73 -24.91
CA ILE A 236 -7.90 -9.55 -24.12
C ILE A 236 -7.19 -8.60 -23.15
N HIS A 237 -7.66 -8.55 -21.91
CA HIS A 237 -6.98 -7.83 -20.85
C HIS A 237 -5.76 -8.65 -20.42
N THR A 238 -4.56 -8.14 -20.62
CA THR A 238 -3.30 -8.81 -20.25
C THR A 238 -2.43 -7.85 -19.45
N LEU A 239 -1.76 -8.38 -18.41
CA LEU A 239 -0.78 -7.64 -17.63
C LEU A 239 0.56 -7.41 -18.36
N LYS A 240 0.70 -7.90 -19.58
CA LYS A 240 1.94 -7.78 -20.39
C LYS A 240 2.50 -6.37 -20.48
N ASN A 241 1.62 -5.37 -20.48
CA ASN A 241 2.00 -3.95 -20.57
C ASN A 241 1.86 -3.21 -19.24
N ASN A 242 1.70 -3.94 -18.13
CA ASN A 242 1.66 -3.33 -16.79
C ASN A 242 3.04 -2.77 -16.45
N THR A 243 3.09 -1.55 -15.93
CA THR A 243 4.34 -0.82 -15.62
C THR A 243 5.16 -1.51 -14.54
N ASP A 244 4.52 -2.06 -13.50
CA ASP A 244 5.21 -2.74 -12.41
C ASP A 244 5.83 -4.06 -12.88
N LEU A 245 5.10 -4.84 -13.72
CA LEU A 245 5.64 -6.06 -14.30
C LEU A 245 6.83 -5.78 -15.23
N LEU A 246 6.75 -4.73 -16.03
CA LEU A 246 7.85 -4.30 -16.90
C LEU A 246 9.06 -3.83 -16.08
N ALA A 247 8.83 -3.10 -14.98
CA ALA A 247 9.89 -2.69 -14.06
C ALA A 247 10.58 -3.90 -13.42
N CYS A 248 9.82 -4.88 -12.93
CA CYS A 248 10.37 -6.13 -12.38
C CYS A 248 11.20 -6.91 -13.39
N LYS A 249 10.76 -6.97 -14.66
CA LYS A 249 11.54 -7.60 -15.74
C LYS A 249 12.83 -6.84 -16.02
N ALA A 250 12.77 -5.52 -16.04
CA ALA A 250 13.94 -4.68 -16.28
C ALA A 250 14.99 -4.85 -15.17
N GLU A 251 14.56 -4.85 -13.90
CA GLU A 251 15.43 -5.13 -12.76
C GLU A 251 16.10 -6.51 -12.88
N TYR A 252 15.33 -7.54 -13.25
CA TYR A 252 15.85 -8.88 -13.45
C TYR A 252 16.91 -8.90 -14.55
N TYR A 253 16.66 -8.30 -15.73
CA TYR A 253 17.64 -8.25 -16.81
C TYR A 253 18.91 -7.47 -16.43
N HIS A 254 18.75 -6.40 -15.66
CA HIS A 254 19.90 -5.67 -15.12
C HIS A 254 20.76 -6.56 -14.19
N GLN A 255 20.13 -7.30 -13.27
CA GLN A 255 20.81 -8.22 -12.36
C GLN A 255 21.52 -9.37 -13.07
N CYS A 256 20.97 -9.83 -14.20
CA CYS A 256 21.57 -10.88 -15.04
C CYS A 256 22.71 -10.36 -15.96
N GLY A 257 22.97 -9.05 -15.99
CA GLY A 257 23.95 -8.45 -16.90
C GLY A 257 23.45 -8.23 -18.32
N GLU A 258 22.16 -8.46 -18.60
CA GLU A 258 21.52 -8.26 -19.90
C GLU A 258 21.12 -6.79 -20.08
N TYR A 259 22.13 -5.89 -19.99
CA TYR A 259 21.91 -4.45 -19.92
C TYR A 259 21.20 -3.87 -21.14
N GLN A 260 21.43 -4.44 -22.35
CA GLN A 260 20.77 -3.98 -23.56
C GLN A 260 19.26 -4.26 -23.52
N LYS A 261 18.84 -5.46 -23.11
CA LYS A 261 17.43 -5.81 -22.95
C LYS A 261 16.76 -4.97 -21.87
N CYS A 262 17.48 -4.73 -20.77
CA CYS A 262 17.04 -3.85 -19.69
C CYS A 262 16.79 -2.43 -20.20
N PHE A 263 17.74 -1.85 -20.93
CA PHE A 263 17.65 -0.50 -21.47
C PHE A 263 16.48 -0.34 -22.45
N GLU A 264 16.29 -1.27 -23.37
CA GLU A 264 15.18 -1.26 -24.33
C GLU A 264 13.82 -1.33 -23.61
N LEU A 265 13.69 -2.20 -22.60
CA LEU A 265 12.45 -2.38 -21.85
C LEU A 265 12.12 -1.15 -21.01
N THR A 266 13.11 -0.58 -20.33
CA THR A 266 12.94 0.64 -19.53
C THR A 266 12.65 1.86 -20.39
N SER A 267 13.20 1.96 -21.60
CA SER A 267 12.85 3.03 -22.56
C SER A 267 11.37 3.00 -22.91
N VAL A 268 10.84 1.81 -23.25
CA VAL A 268 9.40 1.63 -23.54
C VAL A 268 8.52 1.98 -22.33
N LEU A 269 8.99 1.64 -21.11
CA LEU A 269 8.25 1.95 -19.89
C LEU A 269 8.23 3.47 -19.64
N LEU A 270 9.38 4.15 -19.75
CA LEU A 270 9.51 5.59 -19.52
C LEU A 270 8.78 6.44 -20.59
N GLU A 271 8.54 5.90 -21.78
CA GLU A 271 7.63 6.53 -22.76
C GLU A 271 6.18 6.54 -22.25
N LYS A 272 5.76 5.51 -21.49
CA LYS A 272 4.40 5.39 -20.93
C LYS A 272 4.25 6.16 -19.63
N ASP A 273 5.24 6.03 -18.76
CA ASP A 273 5.29 6.69 -17.45
C ASP A 273 6.67 7.32 -17.20
N PRO A 274 6.86 8.57 -17.64
CA PRO A 274 8.14 9.28 -17.50
C PRO A 274 8.56 9.54 -16.05
N PHE A 275 7.63 9.44 -15.10
CA PHE A 275 7.86 9.72 -13.67
C PHE A 275 7.98 8.47 -12.80
N HIS A 276 8.07 7.29 -13.41
CA HIS A 276 8.25 6.02 -12.68
C HIS A 276 9.66 5.92 -12.10
N LEU A 277 9.82 6.31 -10.84
CA LEU A 277 11.14 6.50 -10.20
C LEU A 277 11.99 5.21 -10.19
N LYS A 278 11.41 4.05 -9.80
CA LYS A 278 12.14 2.77 -9.79
C LYS A 278 12.69 2.44 -11.19
N CYS A 279 11.87 2.59 -12.23
CA CYS A 279 12.30 2.35 -13.61
C CYS A 279 13.40 3.32 -14.04
N THR A 280 13.29 4.59 -13.68
CA THR A 280 14.30 5.61 -13.99
C THR A 280 15.67 5.22 -13.42
N LEU A 281 15.72 4.75 -12.18
CA LEU A 281 16.98 4.32 -11.55
C LEU A 281 17.60 3.11 -12.27
N VAL A 282 16.78 2.12 -12.63
CA VAL A 282 17.23 0.92 -13.36
C VAL A 282 17.70 1.30 -14.78
N HIS A 283 16.99 2.21 -15.45
CA HIS A 283 17.38 2.72 -16.77
C HIS A 283 18.74 3.43 -16.74
N LEU A 284 18.95 4.31 -15.76
CA LEU A 284 20.23 4.99 -15.55
C LEU A 284 21.37 3.99 -15.30
N ALA A 285 21.12 2.98 -14.46
CA ALA A 285 22.10 1.95 -14.19
C ALA A 285 22.46 1.16 -15.47
N ALA A 286 21.48 0.77 -16.27
CA ALA A 286 21.71 0.09 -17.56
C ALA A 286 22.46 0.99 -18.57
N ALA A 287 22.08 2.28 -18.64
CA ALA A 287 22.75 3.26 -19.51
C ALA A 287 24.22 3.46 -19.11
N LEU A 288 24.52 3.42 -17.80
CA LEU A 288 25.90 3.51 -17.28
C LEU A 288 26.74 2.32 -17.77
N GLU A 289 26.22 1.09 -17.58
CA GLU A 289 26.93 -0.14 -18.01
C GLU A 289 27.12 -0.21 -19.53
N LEU A 290 26.18 0.33 -20.30
CA LEU A 290 26.29 0.44 -21.76
C LEU A 290 27.18 1.60 -22.25
N GLY A 291 27.65 2.47 -21.36
CA GLY A 291 28.47 3.65 -21.68
C GLY A 291 27.71 4.78 -22.38
N ASN A 292 26.39 4.86 -22.26
CA ASN A 292 25.53 5.85 -22.89
C ASN A 292 25.58 7.20 -22.16
N SER A 293 26.73 7.88 -22.18
CA SER A 293 26.99 9.13 -21.42
C SER A 293 26.03 10.28 -21.76
N ASN A 294 25.57 10.37 -23.02
CA ASN A 294 24.62 11.41 -23.43
C ASN A 294 23.26 11.22 -22.78
N GLU A 295 22.76 9.99 -22.72
CA GLU A 295 21.49 9.65 -22.08
C GLU A 295 21.54 9.94 -20.58
N LEU A 296 22.61 9.50 -19.92
CA LEU A 296 22.84 9.78 -18.50
C LEU A 296 22.83 11.28 -18.19
N TYR A 297 23.50 12.09 -19.02
CA TYR A 297 23.55 13.54 -18.83
C TYR A 297 22.15 14.17 -19.00
N LEU A 298 21.42 13.81 -20.05
CA LEU A 298 20.08 14.34 -20.32
C LEU A 298 19.11 13.99 -19.21
N MET A 299 19.09 12.74 -18.78
CA MET A 299 18.20 12.28 -17.69
C MET A 299 18.58 12.93 -16.36
N ALA A 300 19.87 13.05 -16.05
CA ALA A 300 20.31 13.73 -14.83
C ALA A 300 19.84 15.19 -14.80
N CYS A 301 19.97 15.91 -15.92
CA CYS A 301 19.47 17.28 -16.03
C CYS A 301 17.95 17.38 -15.83
N ASN A 302 17.18 16.45 -16.38
CA ASN A 302 15.73 16.41 -16.21
C ASN A 302 15.35 16.10 -14.76
N LEU A 303 15.99 15.10 -14.13
CA LEU A 303 15.71 14.74 -12.73
C LEU A 303 16.01 15.89 -11.76
N VAL A 304 17.12 16.60 -11.94
CA VAL A 304 17.45 17.79 -11.11
C VAL A 304 16.42 18.90 -11.30
N LYS A 305 15.88 19.05 -12.51
CA LYS A 305 14.84 20.04 -12.80
C LYS A 305 13.50 19.66 -12.17
N ASP A 306 13.12 18.37 -12.27
CA ASP A 306 11.81 17.89 -11.82
C ASP A 306 11.80 17.63 -10.30
N TYR A 307 12.94 17.30 -9.71
CA TYR A 307 13.11 16.98 -8.28
C TYR A 307 14.23 17.78 -7.63
N PRO A 308 14.12 19.11 -7.54
CA PRO A 308 15.24 19.99 -7.10
C PRO A 308 15.63 19.81 -5.62
N GLN A 309 14.84 19.08 -4.83
CA GLN A 309 15.06 18.89 -3.38
C GLN A 309 15.32 17.43 -2.97
N LYS A 310 15.56 16.52 -3.91
CA LYS A 310 15.86 15.11 -3.61
C LYS A 310 17.29 14.75 -3.98
#